data_60873dc270576214910bfa3fdc8c7324
#
_entry.id   60873dc270576214910bfa3fdc8c7324
#
_cell.length_a   1.000
_cell.length_b   1.000
_cell.length_c   1.000
_cell.angle_alpha   90.00
_cell.angle_beta   90.00
_cell.angle_gamma   90.00
#
_symmetry.space_group_name_H-M   'P 1'
#
loop_
_entity.id
_entity.type
_entity.pdbx_description
1 polymer ?
#
loop_
_entity_poly.entity_id
_entity_poly.type
_entity_poly.pdbx_seq_one_letter_code
_entity_poly.pdbx_strand_id
1 'polypeptide(L)'
;LGGLPHPETGRSELETASLPHLDQRARRASCGGLSPLGPGFTPGSGPAHLALFGYDPWTSDIGRGALSALGLGLDFSPGDVAARLNFCTIDEQGLVTDRRAGRIPTEVCERLCKILGQVDIEGVEVCVAPEMEYRAAVVFCGEGLAAGVSDSDPQVTGHAPLPFRGSGDQDDRMIDVAEQFLVQARQLLAQESPANMVLIRGFGAYPSLATMQQAYGLTPVGIAGYPMYRGVARAVGMETPDTEYDLASETQLLTRLWHDTQADFFYVHVKKTDSAGEDGNFDLKVSLLEEADTYLPAITDLDPDVLIVTGDHSTPSTMGSHSWHPIPVAVASQRALPMPSATFDERGCSLGSLGHLPSSSLMALAL
;
A
#
# COMPACT_ATOMS: atom_id res chain seq x y z
N LEU A 1 -0.24 -10.64 4.42
CA LEU A 1 -0.64 -11.57 5.48
C LEU A 1 0.06 -12.93 5.32
N GLY A 2 -0.20 -13.69 4.27
CA GLY A 2 0.30 -15.06 4.07
C GLY A 2 1.82 -15.22 4.07
N GLY A 3 2.27 -16.47 4.25
CA GLY A 3 3.66 -16.89 4.32
C GLY A 3 3.95 -18.16 3.51
N LEU A 4 5.18 -18.60 3.59
CA LEU A 4 5.64 -19.90 3.06
C LEU A 4 6.30 -20.70 4.16
N PRO A 5 6.34 -22.04 4.03
CA PRO A 5 6.94 -22.90 5.05
C PRO A 5 8.41 -22.55 5.31
N HIS A 6 8.75 -22.32 6.57
CA HIS A 6 10.14 -22.14 7.00
C HIS A 6 10.93 -23.43 6.75
N PRO A 7 12.15 -23.36 6.20
CA PRO A 7 12.92 -24.57 5.80
C PRO A 7 13.17 -25.59 6.91
N GLU A 8 13.31 -25.12 8.15
CA GLU A 8 13.61 -26.00 9.30
C GLU A 8 12.35 -26.60 9.93
N THR A 9 11.24 -25.83 10.00
CA THR A 9 10.04 -26.26 10.72
C THR A 9 8.94 -26.78 9.80
N GLY A 10 8.99 -26.44 8.51
CA GLY A 10 7.95 -26.77 7.54
C GLY A 10 6.63 -26.03 7.78
N ARG A 11 6.61 -24.97 8.63
CA ARG A 11 5.44 -24.17 9.00
C ARG A 11 5.62 -22.75 8.53
N SER A 12 4.53 -22.12 8.07
CA SER A 12 4.48 -20.70 7.78
C SER A 12 4.42 -19.87 9.07
N GLU A 13 4.49 -18.56 8.96
CA GLU A 13 4.32 -17.64 10.08
C GLU A 13 2.92 -17.75 10.69
N LEU A 14 1.86 -17.86 9.86
CA LEU A 14 0.48 -18.09 10.33
C LEU A 14 0.32 -19.44 11.04
N GLU A 15 0.89 -20.51 10.48
CA GLU A 15 0.86 -21.83 11.10
C GLU A 15 1.66 -21.90 12.42
N THR A 16 2.61 -20.98 12.62
CA THR A 16 3.45 -20.92 13.83
C THR A 16 2.82 -20.07 14.91
N ALA A 17 2.16 -18.99 14.54
CA ALA A 17 1.51 -18.06 15.44
C ALA A 17 0.35 -18.71 16.23
N SER A 18 0.14 -18.26 17.47
CA SER A 18 -1.01 -18.63 18.28
C SER A 18 -2.15 -17.63 18.03
N LEU A 19 -3.16 -18.03 17.26
CA LEU A 19 -4.23 -17.17 16.76
C LEU A 19 -5.62 -17.62 17.24
N PRO A 20 -5.88 -17.69 18.58
CA PRO A 20 -7.10 -18.29 19.10
C PRO A 20 -8.40 -17.61 18.63
N HIS A 21 -8.39 -16.29 18.43
CA HIS A 21 -9.57 -15.53 17.99
C HIS A 21 -9.82 -15.69 16.49
N LEU A 22 -8.77 -15.64 15.66
CA LEU A 22 -8.85 -15.90 14.23
C LEU A 22 -9.27 -17.35 13.95
N ASP A 23 -8.71 -18.32 14.65
CA ASP A 23 -9.10 -19.72 14.56
C ASP A 23 -10.56 -19.95 14.95
N GLN A 24 -11.02 -19.32 16.04
CA GLN A 24 -12.41 -19.37 16.44
C GLN A 24 -13.32 -18.78 15.35
N ARG A 25 -12.89 -17.71 14.70
CA ARG A 25 -13.64 -17.09 13.62
C ARG A 25 -13.63 -17.96 12.35
N ALA A 26 -12.48 -18.54 11.97
CA ALA A 26 -12.36 -19.42 10.81
C ALA A 26 -13.31 -20.63 10.92
N ARG A 27 -13.48 -21.21 12.12
CA ARG A 27 -14.42 -22.32 12.37
C ARG A 27 -15.89 -21.96 12.14
N ARG A 28 -16.23 -20.67 12.05
CA ARG A 28 -17.58 -20.13 11.82
C ARG A 28 -17.71 -19.40 10.49
N ALA A 29 -16.66 -19.38 9.69
CA ALA A 29 -16.56 -18.67 8.42
C ALA A 29 -16.51 -19.63 7.24
N SER A 30 -16.81 -19.14 6.05
CA SER A 30 -16.37 -19.77 4.81
C SER A 30 -14.93 -19.37 4.58
N CYS A 31 -14.03 -20.35 4.53
CA CYS A 31 -12.59 -20.13 4.32
C CYS A 31 -12.15 -20.55 2.93
N GLY A 32 -11.04 -19.97 2.48
CA GLY A 32 -10.41 -20.27 1.18
C GLY A 32 -9.07 -19.56 0.98
N GLY A 33 -8.60 -19.53 -0.25
CA GLY A 33 -7.43 -18.80 -0.68
C GLY A 33 -7.77 -17.75 -1.73
N LEU A 34 -7.17 -16.57 -1.65
CA LEU A 34 -7.29 -15.51 -2.65
C LEU A 34 -6.02 -15.37 -3.47
N SER A 35 -6.16 -15.12 -4.77
CA SER A 35 -5.07 -14.81 -5.69
C SER A 35 -5.25 -13.40 -6.26
N PRO A 36 -4.38 -12.43 -5.88
CA PRO A 36 -4.58 -11.03 -6.30
C PRO A 36 -4.43 -10.82 -7.81
N LEU A 37 -3.37 -11.34 -8.40
CA LEU A 37 -3.07 -11.18 -9.84
C LEU A 37 -3.04 -12.52 -10.60
N GLY A 38 -3.11 -13.64 -9.88
CA GLY A 38 -2.98 -14.98 -10.42
C GLY A 38 -1.57 -15.58 -10.30
N PRO A 39 -1.44 -16.89 -10.61
CA PRO A 39 -0.19 -17.62 -10.42
C PRO A 39 0.97 -17.03 -11.22
N GLY A 40 2.13 -16.87 -10.56
CA GLY A 40 3.36 -16.38 -11.18
C GLY A 40 3.49 -14.86 -11.23
N PHE A 41 2.45 -14.09 -10.90
CA PHE A 41 2.47 -12.63 -10.89
C PHE A 41 2.53 -12.09 -9.48
N THR A 42 3.72 -11.64 -9.06
CA THR A 42 3.90 -11.02 -7.74
C THR A 42 3.24 -9.65 -7.69
N PRO A 43 2.25 -9.44 -6.82
CA PRO A 43 1.52 -8.18 -6.76
C PRO A 43 2.28 -7.08 -6.02
N GLY A 44 2.07 -5.84 -6.44
CA GLY A 44 2.27 -4.68 -5.59
C GLY A 44 1.03 -4.43 -4.73
N SER A 45 1.20 -3.74 -3.59
CA SER A 45 0.08 -3.50 -2.66
C SER A 45 -1.07 -2.69 -3.29
N GLY A 46 -0.80 -1.74 -4.18
CA GLY A 46 -1.86 -0.98 -4.88
C GLY A 46 -2.78 -1.88 -5.68
N PRO A 47 -2.29 -2.57 -6.74
CA PRO A 47 -3.10 -3.49 -7.53
C PRO A 47 -3.75 -4.60 -6.71
N ALA A 48 -3.08 -5.11 -5.67
CA ALA A 48 -3.61 -6.16 -4.82
C ALA A 48 -4.83 -5.69 -4.02
N HIS A 49 -4.78 -4.48 -3.45
CA HIS A 49 -5.93 -3.89 -2.75
C HIS A 49 -7.09 -3.57 -3.69
N LEU A 50 -6.79 -3.03 -4.89
CA LEU A 50 -7.83 -2.80 -5.88
C LEU A 50 -8.54 -4.11 -6.25
N ALA A 51 -7.80 -5.22 -6.37
CA ALA A 51 -8.41 -6.53 -6.54
C ALA A 51 -9.32 -6.91 -5.35
N LEU A 52 -8.89 -6.70 -4.10
CA LEU A 52 -9.75 -6.95 -2.93
C LEU A 52 -11.03 -6.11 -2.95
N PHE A 53 -10.97 -4.88 -3.45
CA PHE A 53 -12.13 -4.00 -3.60
C PHE A 53 -12.95 -4.28 -4.86
N GLY A 54 -12.64 -5.37 -5.60
CA GLY A 54 -13.41 -5.83 -6.74
C GLY A 54 -13.08 -5.14 -8.07
N TYR A 55 -12.02 -4.35 -8.13
CA TYR A 55 -11.54 -3.74 -9.37
C TYR A 55 -10.58 -4.69 -10.09
N ASP A 56 -10.54 -4.59 -11.43
CA ASP A 56 -9.59 -5.34 -12.24
C ASP A 56 -8.17 -4.77 -12.06
N PRO A 57 -7.25 -5.49 -11.42
CA PRO A 57 -5.92 -4.98 -11.12
C PRO A 57 -5.04 -4.77 -12.35
N TRP A 58 -5.40 -5.34 -13.51
CA TRP A 58 -4.65 -5.20 -14.75
C TRP A 58 -4.99 -3.93 -15.53
N THR A 59 -6.20 -3.42 -15.34
CA THR A 59 -6.68 -2.21 -16.02
C THR A 59 -6.75 -1.01 -15.09
N SER A 60 -6.62 -1.22 -13.78
CA SER A 60 -6.77 -0.21 -12.72
C SER A 60 -5.42 0.17 -12.10
N ASP A 61 -4.31 0.05 -12.83
CA ASP A 61 -2.98 0.38 -12.30
C ASP A 61 -2.91 1.86 -11.93
N ILE A 62 -2.63 2.12 -10.65
CA ILE A 62 -2.40 3.45 -10.11
C ILE A 62 -0.93 3.55 -9.73
N GLY A 63 -0.20 4.46 -10.33
CA GLY A 63 1.19 4.71 -10.00
C GLY A 63 1.40 4.99 -8.50
N ARG A 64 2.51 4.52 -7.94
CA ARG A 64 2.81 4.67 -6.50
C ARG A 64 2.83 6.14 -6.06
N GLY A 65 3.21 7.06 -6.95
CA GLY A 65 3.16 8.50 -6.70
C GLY A 65 1.75 9.00 -6.49
N ALA A 66 0.81 8.58 -7.34
CA ALA A 66 -0.60 8.95 -7.21
C ALA A 66 -1.20 8.43 -5.90
N LEU A 67 -0.89 7.19 -5.50
CA LEU A 67 -1.31 6.65 -4.21
C LEU A 67 -0.71 7.42 -3.02
N SER A 68 0.57 7.80 -3.09
CA SER A 68 1.19 8.61 -2.05
C SER A 68 0.58 10.01 -1.96
N ALA A 69 0.35 10.68 -3.10
CA ALA A 69 -0.27 12.00 -3.15
C ALA A 69 -1.69 12.00 -2.56
N LEU A 70 -2.52 11.05 -2.98
CA LEU A 70 -3.86 10.85 -2.42
C LEU A 70 -3.81 10.58 -0.91
N GLY A 71 -2.92 9.69 -0.48
CA GLY A 71 -2.80 9.29 0.93
C GLY A 71 -2.36 10.43 1.85
N LEU A 72 -1.53 11.33 1.35
CA LEU A 72 -1.08 12.53 2.04
C LEU A 72 -2.11 13.68 1.98
N GLY A 73 -3.13 13.57 1.13
CA GLY A 73 -4.14 14.61 0.94
C GLY A 73 -3.59 15.83 0.20
N LEU A 74 -2.61 15.63 -0.69
CA LEU A 74 -2.14 16.69 -1.57
C LEU A 74 -3.26 17.13 -2.52
N ASP A 75 -3.22 18.38 -2.95
CA ASP A 75 -4.08 18.85 -4.03
C ASP A 75 -3.64 18.14 -5.31
N PHE A 76 -4.47 17.20 -5.76
CA PHE A 76 -4.20 16.31 -6.86
C PHE A 76 -5.49 16.02 -7.60
N SER A 77 -5.56 16.41 -8.85
CA SER A 77 -6.78 16.45 -9.66
C SER A 77 -6.57 15.85 -11.05
N PRO A 78 -7.65 15.55 -11.79
CA PRO A 78 -7.53 15.08 -13.18
C PRO A 78 -6.73 16.07 -14.05
N GLY A 79 -5.70 15.56 -14.72
CA GLY A 79 -4.75 16.33 -15.53
C GLY A 79 -3.38 16.51 -14.86
N ASP A 80 -3.31 16.34 -13.56
CA ASP A 80 -2.05 16.37 -12.81
C ASP A 80 -1.32 15.02 -12.86
N VAL A 81 -0.01 15.07 -12.59
CA VAL A 81 0.84 13.88 -12.47
C VAL A 81 1.53 13.90 -11.12
N ALA A 82 1.40 12.81 -10.38
CA ALA A 82 2.10 12.62 -9.12
C ALA A 82 3.24 11.60 -9.28
N ALA A 83 4.28 11.77 -8.46
CA ALA A 83 5.37 10.80 -8.38
C ALA A 83 5.86 10.66 -6.93
N ARG A 84 6.52 9.55 -6.64
CA ARG A 84 7.18 9.32 -5.37
C ARG A 84 8.61 9.82 -5.43
N LEU A 85 9.03 10.52 -4.40
CA LEU A 85 10.41 10.94 -4.19
C LEU A 85 11.05 10.05 -3.13
N ASN A 86 12.29 9.61 -3.40
CA ASN A 86 13.17 9.06 -2.40
C ASN A 86 14.38 9.98 -2.26
N PHE A 87 14.57 10.60 -1.09
CA PHE A 87 15.83 11.28 -0.79
C PHE A 87 16.97 10.26 -0.83
N CYS A 88 18.06 10.61 -1.47
CA CYS A 88 19.24 9.76 -1.65
C CYS A 88 20.54 10.56 -1.45
N THR A 89 21.65 9.85 -1.36
CA THR A 89 23.00 10.43 -1.34
C THR A 89 23.69 10.18 -2.67
N ILE A 90 24.25 11.23 -3.26
CA ILE A 90 25.14 11.14 -4.41
C ILE A 90 26.52 11.64 -4.03
N ASP A 91 27.56 11.10 -4.70
CA ASP A 91 28.94 11.56 -4.59
C ASP A 91 29.24 12.75 -5.53
N GLU A 92 30.51 13.20 -5.54
CA GLU A 92 30.96 14.31 -6.39
C GLU A 92 30.83 13.99 -7.89
N GLN A 93 30.86 12.72 -8.28
CA GLN A 93 30.68 12.25 -9.65
C GLN A 93 29.19 12.16 -10.03
N GLY A 94 28.27 12.35 -9.06
CA GLY A 94 26.83 12.24 -9.25
C GLY A 94 26.30 10.81 -9.22
N LEU A 95 27.10 9.86 -8.68
CA LEU A 95 26.68 8.47 -8.53
C LEU A 95 25.94 8.28 -7.20
N VAL A 96 24.86 7.52 -7.22
CA VAL A 96 24.07 7.20 -6.02
C VAL A 96 24.88 6.28 -5.11
N THR A 97 25.25 6.76 -3.92
CA THR A 97 25.98 5.99 -2.90
C THR A 97 25.05 5.40 -1.85
N ASP A 98 23.92 6.05 -1.60
CA ASP A 98 22.85 5.53 -0.73
C ASP A 98 21.48 5.95 -1.29
N ARG A 99 20.65 4.98 -1.66
CA ARG A 99 19.30 5.19 -2.21
C ARG A 99 18.26 5.59 -1.16
N ARG A 100 18.63 5.64 0.11
CA ARG A 100 17.76 5.89 1.25
C ARG A 100 18.24 7.04 2.15
N ALA A 101 19.32 7.74 1.73
CA ALA A 101 19.92 8.85 2.48
C ALA A 101 20.11 8.54 3.99
N GLY A 102 20.64 7.36 4.33
CA GLY A 102 20.82 6.93 5.72
C GLY A 102 19.51 6.72 6.50
N ARG A 103 18.35 6.64 5.82
CA ARG A 103 17.02 6.63 6.45
C ARG A 103 16.83 7.85 7.36
N ILE A 104 16.98 9.05 6.81
CA ILE A 104 16.75 10.31 7.54
C ILE A 104 15.42 10.29 8.30
N PRO A 105 15.35 10.89 9.51
CA PRO A 105 14.10 11.02 10.23
C PRO A 105 13.03 11.81 9.45
N THR A 106 11.76 11.56 9.72
CA THR A 106 10.63 12.21 9.03
C THR A 106 10.68 13.73 9.17
N GLU A 107 11.10 14.27 10.32
CA GLU A 107 11.24 15.71 10.57
C GLU A 107 12.30 16.36 9.65
N VAL A 108 13.36 15.61 9.33
CA VAL A 108 14.36 16.06 8.35
C VAL A 108 13.75 16.06 6.94
N CYS A 109 13.00 15.00 6.59
CA CYS A 109 12.27 14.92 5.32
C CYS A 109 11.30 16.10 5.17
N GLU A 110 10.54 16.46 6.20
CA GLU A 110 9.63 17.61 6.19
C GLU A 110 10.36 18.92 5.88
N ARG A 111 11.51 19.14 6.49
CA ARG A 111 12.35 20.33 6.21
C ARG A 111 12.83 20.34 4.76
N LEU A 112 13.28 19.20 4.25
CA LEU A 112 13.77 19.08 2.89
C LEU A 112 12.65 19.22 1.84
N CYS A 113 11.45 18.74 2.13
CA CYS A 113 10.27 18.97 1.28
C CYS A 113 9.94 20.47 1.15
N LYS A 114 10.07 21.26 2.25
CA LYS A 114 9.91 22.71 2.19
C LYS A 114 10.97 23.39 1.32
N ILE A 115 12.19 22.85 1.28
CA ILE A 115 13.24 23.32 0.38
C ILE A 115 12.86 23.01 -1.08
N LEU A 116 12.42 21.78 -1.37
CA LEU A 116 11.99 21.36 -2.70
C LEU A 116 10.72 22.09 -3.18
N GLY A 117 9.89 22.60 -2.28
CA GLY A 117 8.76 23.47 -2.63
C GLY A 117 9.17 24.84 -3.21
N GLN A 118 10.49 25.15 -3.28
CA GLN A 118 11.03 26.34 -3.96
C GLN A 118 11.35 26.09 -5.43
N VAL A 119 11.18 24.87 -5.92
CA VAL A 119 11.34 24.55 -7.33
C VAL A 119 10.32 25.33 -8.15
N ASP A 120 10.79 26.06 -9.16
CA ASP A 120 9.98 26.89 -10.04
C ASP A 120 10.09 26.39 -11.49
N ILE A 121 8.98 25.95 -12.06
CA ILE A 121 8.88 25.43 -13.42
C ILE A 121 7.77 26.18 -14.14
N GLU A 122 8.07 26.79 -15.26
CA GLU A 122 7.12 27.62 -16.01
C GLU A 122 5.85 26.82 -16.38
N GLY A 123 4.71 27.31 -15.95
CA GLY A 123 3.41 26.71 -16.23
C GLY A 123 3.11 25.40 -15.51
N VAL A 124 3.87 25.09 -14.43
CA VAL A 124 3.64 23.92 -13.59
C VAL A 124 3.77 24.31 -12.13
N GLU A 125 2.71 24.11 -11.35
CA GLU A 125 2.77 24.19 -9.89
C GLU A 125 3.33 22.90 -9.34
N VAL A 126 4.27 22.98 -8.37
CA VAL A 126 4.94 21.84 -7.77
C VAL A 126 4.61 21.76 -6.29
N CYS A 127 3.88 20.73 -5.89
CA CYS A 127 3.55 20.45 -4.49
C CYS A 127 4.35 19.25 -3.98
N VAL A 128 5.13 19.44 -2.90
CA VAL A 128 5.95 18.36 -2.30
C VAL A 128 5.56 18.17 -0.84
N ALA A 129 5.31 16.91 -0.44
CA ALA A 129 5.01 16.57 0.94
C ALA A 129 5.78 15.33 1.42
N PRO A 130 6.17 15.30 2.72
CA PRO A 130 6.84 14.14 3.31
C PRO A 130 5.86 12.98 3.47
N GLU A 131 6.33 11.75 3.24
CA GLU A 131 5.55 10.54 3.52
C GLU A 131 6.03 9.90 4.83
N MET A 132 7.25 9.38 4.84
CA MET A 132 7.87 8.79 6.03
C MET A 132 9.37 8.61 5.79
N GLU A 133 10.21 8.89 6.80
CA GLU A 133 11.67 8.79 6.69
C GLU A 133 12.17 9.56 5.45
N TYR A 134 12.90 8.90 4.57
CA TYR A 134 13.48 9.46 3.33
C TYR A 134 12.50 9.56 2.15
N ARG A 135 11.22 9.25 2.37
CA ARG A 135 10.19 9.19 1.32
C ARG A 135 9.32 10.43 1.34
N ALA A 136 9.01 10.93 0.14
CA ALA A 136 8.10 12.03 -0.08
C ALA A 136 7.24 11.77 -1.33
N ALA A 137 6.23 12.58 -1.53
CA ALA A 137 5.47 12.65 -2.78
C ALA A 137 5.60 14.02 -3.40
N VAL A 138 5.54 14.08 -4.73
CA VAL A 138 5.41 15.31 -5.50
C VAL A 138 4.20 15.22 -6.40
N VAL A 139 3.49 16.34 -6.53
CA VAL A 139 2.44 16.53 -7.54
C VAL A 139 2.89 17.65 -8.45
N PHE A 140 2.78 17.44 -9.74
CA PHE A 140 3.00 18.41 -10.81
C PHE A 140 1.64 18.76 -11.38
N CYS A 141 1.19 20.00 -11.13
CA CYS A 141 -0.10 20.51 -11.60
C CYS A 141 0.13 21.40 -12.82
N GLY A 142 -0.38 20.99 -13.97
CA GLY A 142 -0.19 21.74 -15.22
C GLY A 142 -0.87 21.09 -16.41
N GLU A 143 -1.10 21.88 -17.45
CA GLU A 143 -1.73 21.37 -18.67
C GLU A 143 -0.80 20.43 -19.47
N GLY A 144 -1.35 19.39 -20.06
CA GLY A 144 -0.65 18.51 -21.00
C GLY A 144 0.41 17.59 -20.38
N LEU A 145 0.32 17.34 -19.07
CA LEU A 145 1.16 16.38 -18.38
C LEU A 145 0.63 14.95 -18.58
N ALA A 146 1.52 13.98 -18.75
CA ALA A 146 1.16 12.57 -18.88
C ALA A 146 2.10 11.69 -18.03
N ALA A 147 1.57 10.61 -17.47
CA ALA A 147 2.27 9.81 -16.46
C ALA A 147 3.10 8.64 -17.04
N GLY A 148 3.20 8.51 -18.37
CA GLY A 148 3.93 7.42 -19.04
C GLY A 148 5.47 7.53 -18.93
N VAL A 149 5.98 8.20 -17.91
CA VAL A 149 7.39 8.51 -17.70
C VAL A 149 8.08 7.47 -16.83
N SER A 150 9.30 7.05 -17.23
CA SER A 150 10.10 6.06 -16.50
C SER A 150 10.68 6.62 -15.20
N ASP A 151 11.04 5.72 -14.28
CA ASP A 151 11.71 6.06 -13.02
C ASP A 151 13.15 6.57 -13.27
N SER A 152 13.64 7.51 -12.44
CA SER A 152 15.04 7.90 -12.39
C SER A 152 15.87 7.02 -11.43
N ASP A 153 15.26 6.17 -10.65
CA ASP A 153 15.93 5.31 -9.67
C ASP A 153 16.63 4.13 -10.37
N PRO A 154 17.97 4.03 -10.30
CA PRO A 154 18.73 2.93 -10.93
C PRO A 154 18.56 1.59 -10.22
N GLN A 155 17.85 1.53 -9.09
CA GLN A 155 17.63 0.38 -8.23
C GLN A 155 18.89 -0.20 -7.55
N VAL A 156 20.07 0.31 -7.91
CA VAL A 156 21.39 -0.09 -7.38
C VAL A 156 22.24 1.14 -7.05
N THR A 157 23.24 0.98 -6.21
CA THR A 157 24.24 2.02 -5.92
C THR A 157 25.39 1.99 -6.95
N GLY A 158 26.20 3.05 -7.01
CA GLY A 158 27.31 3.18 -7.94
C GLY A 158 26.90 3.60 -9.36
N HIS A 159 25.66 3.97 -9.58
CA HIS A 159 25.14 4.47 -10.85
C HIS A 159 24.54 5.87 -10.68
N ALA A 160 24.59 6.67 -11.74
CA ALA A 160 23.88 7.94 -11.79
C ALA A 160 22.35 7.70 -11.85
N PRO A 161 21.52 8.67 -11.42
CA PRO A 161 20.09 8.63 -11.72
C PRO A 161 19.87 8.38 -13.22
N LEU A 162 18.88 7.53 -13.53
CA LEU A 162 18.55 7.20 -14.93
C LEU A 162 17.89 8.39 -15.62
N PRO A 163 18.13 8.60 -16.91
CA PRO A 163 17.37 9.57 -17.70
C PRO A 163 15.92 9.14 -17.83
N PHE A 164 15.01 10.10 -17.84
CA PHE A 164 13.59 9.81 -18.09
C PHE A 164 13.35 9.39 -19.54
N ARG A 165 12.37 8.54 -19.72
CA ARG A 165 11.89 8.08 -21.03
C ARG A 165 10.39 8.02 -21.02
N GLY A 166 9.75 8.46 -22.10
CA GLY A 166 8.31 8.36 -22.28
C GLY A 166 7.88 7.03 -22.90
N SER A 167 6.64 6.68 -22.74
CA SER A 167 5.96 5.60 -23.46
C SER A 167 5.42 6.06 -24.84
N GLY A 168 5.33 7.37 -25.06
CA GLY A 168 4.89 8.00 -26.29
C GLY A 168 5.11 9.53 -26.25
N ASP A 169 4.86 10.21 -27.37
CA ASP A 169 5.08 11.66 -27.56
C ASP A 169 4.30 12.53 -26.56
N GLN A 170 3.19 12.02 -25.99
CA GLN A 170 2.41 12.72 -24.98
C GLN A 170 3.17 12.90 -23.65
N ASP A 171 4.25 12.15 -23.43
CA ASP A 171 5.05 12.18 -22.21
C ASP A 171 6.19 13.22 -22.24
N ASP A 172 6.51 13.79 -23.42
CA ASP A 172 7.65 14.68 -23.61
C ASP A 172 7.62 15.88 -22.65
N ARG A 173 6.45 16.50 -22.47
CA ARG A 173 6.29 17.63 -21.53
C ARG A 173 6.59 17.22 -20.09
N MET A 174 6.14 16.04 -19.66
CA MET A 174 6.39 15.57 -18.30
C MET A 174 7.85 15.17 -18.10
N ILE A 175 8.52 14.68 -19.14
CA ILE A 175 9.97 14.43 -19.11
C ILE A 175 10.71 15.73 -18.87
N ASP A 176 10.44 16.79 -19.65
CA ASP A 176 11.05 18.12 -19.48
C ASP A 176 10.82 18.67 -18.06
N VAL A 177 9.61 18.54 -17.52
CA VAL A 177 9.27 18.95 -16.15
C VAL A 177 10.06 18.16 -15.12
N ALA A 178 10.13 16.83 -15.25
CA ALA A 178 10.86 15.98 -14.33
C ALA A 178 12.38 16.24 -14.36
N GLU A 179 12.95 16.50 -15.53
CA GLU A 179 14.37 16.87 -15.68
C GLU A 179 14.65 18.23 -15.03
N GLN A 180 13.82 19.24 -15.27
CA GLN A 180 13.95 20.58 -14.62
C GLN A 180 13.84 20.45 -13.10
N PHE A 181 12.88 19.65 -12.60
CA PHE A 181 12.74 19.37 -11.16
C PHE A 181 14.01 18.76 -10.58
N LEU A 182 14.59 17.71 -11.21
CA LEU A 182 15.82 17.07 -10.71
C LEU A 182 17.02 18.02 -10.72
N VAL A 183 17.17 18.85 -11.75
CA VAL A 183 18.26 19.85 -11.85
C VAL A 183 18.16 20.85 -10.69
N GLN A 184 16.98 21.40 -10.44
CA GLN A 184 16.77 22.36 -9.36
C GLN A 184 16.87 21.68 -7.98
N ALA A 185 16.32 20.47 -7.81
CA ALA A 185 16.43 19.71 -6.58
C ALA A 185 17.90 19.46 -6.20
N ARG A 186 18.75 19.07 -7.17
CA ARG A 186 20.18 18.90 -6.94
C ARG A 186 20.87 20.18 -6.46
N GLN A 187 20.48 21.33 -7.00
CA GLN A 187 21.04 22.63 -6.60
C GLN A 187 20.59 23.01 -5.18
N LEU A 188 19.30 22.88 -4.90
CA LEU A 188 18.71 23.22 -3.61
C LEU A 188 19.23 22.34 -2.48
N LEU A 189 19.46 21.04 -2.76
CA LEU A 189 19.90 20.06 -1.78
C LEU A 189 21.43 19.90 -1.70
N ALA A 190 22.22 20.62 -2.49
CA ALA A 190 23.67 20.41 -2.63
C ALA A 190 24.44 20.45 -1.30
N GLN A 191 23.95 21.19 -0.28
CA GLN A 191 24.58 21.30 1.04
C GLN A 191 23.92 20.40 2.09
N GLU A 192 22.92 19.63 1.72
CA GLU A 192 22.18 18.75 2.64
C GLU A 192 22.85 17.36 2.70
N SER A 193 23.27 16.96 3.89
CA SER A 193 23.86 15.63 4.12
C SER A 193 23.05 14.86 5.15
N PRO A 194 22.78 13.57 4.90
CA PRO A 194 23.20 12.75 3.75
C PRO A 194 22.25 12.86 2.53
N ALA A 195 21.19 13.66 2.60
CA ALA A 195 20.10 13.73 1.61
C ALA A 195 20.32 14.84 0.58
N ASN A 196 21.37 14.73 -0.24
CA ASN A 196 21.78 15.77 -1.20
C ASN A 196 21.19 15.62 -2.61
N MET A 197 20.27 14.66 -2.81
CA MET A 197 19.59 14.41 -4.07
C MET A 197 18.25 13.68 -3.82
N VAL A 198 17.40 13.63 -4.84
CA VAL A 198 16.19 12.80 -4.86
C VAL A 198 16.16 11.90 -6.10
N LEU A 199 15.53 10.74 -5.95
CA LEU A 199 15.17 9.85 -7.05
C LEU A 199 13.65 9.89 -7.22
N ILE A 200 13.17 10.07 -8.45
CA ILE A 200 11.74 10.11 -8.78
C ILE A 200 11.34 8.76 -9.34
N ARG A 201 10.17 8.26 -8.88
CA ARG A 201 9.66 6.97 -9.31
C ARG A 201 8.15 6.85 -9.20
N GLY A 202 7.59 5.92 -9.98
CA GLY A 202 6.18 5.56 -9.90
C GLY A 202 5.26 6.71 -10.28
N PHE A 203 5.55 7.38 -11.39
CA PHE A 203 4.63 8.38 -11.95
C PHE A 203 3.23 7.81 -12.12
N GLY A 204 2.22 8.60 -11.81
CA GLY A 204 0.82 8.22 -11.93
C GLY A 204 -0.06 9.44 -12.15
N ALA A 205 -1.03 9.30 -13.06
CA ALA A 205 -2.11 10.27 -13.23
C ALA A 205 -3.16 10.11 -12.11
N TYR A 206 -4.03 11.10 -11.97
CA TYR A 206 -5.18 10.99 -11.08
C TYR A 206 -6.03 9.78 -11.48
N PRO A 207 -6.38 8.86 -10.54
CA PRO A 207 -7.08 7.64 -10.87
C PRO A 207 -8.50 7.92 -11.37
N SER A 208 -8.85 7.29 -12.48
CA SER A 208 -10.20 7.34 -13.06
C SER A 208 -10.93 6.03 -12.80
N LEU A 209 -11.25 5.77 -11.52
CA LEU A 209 -12.00 4.60 -11.09
C LEU A 209 -13.43 4.98 -10.69
N ALA A 210 -14.38 4.07 -10.91
CA ALA A 210 -15.68 4.17 -10.27
C ALA A 210 -15.49 4.10 -8.75
N THR A 211 -16.12 4.98 -7.99
CA THR A 211 -16.07 4.88 -6.52
C THR A 211 -16.86 3.66 -6.04
N MET A 212 -16.61 3.18 -4.82
CA MET A 212 -17.40 2.10 -4.22
C MET A 212 -18.88 2.48 -4.08
N GLN A 213 -19.19 3.76 -3.91
CA GLN A 213 -20.58 4.25 -3.96
C GLN A 213 -21.19 4.05 -5.36
N GLN A 214 -20.43 4.31 -6.43
CA GLN A 214 -20.91 4.14 -7.81
C GLN A 214 -20.99 2.66 -8.20
N ALA A 215 -20.01 1.86 -7.78
CA ALA A 215 -19.92 0.45 -8.14
C ALA A 215 -20.86 -0.46 -7.34
N TYR A 216 -21.04 -0.17 -6.05
CA TYR A 216 -21.72 -1.06 -5.10
C TYR A 216 -22.82 -0.39 -4.28
N GLY A 217 -22.97 0.94 -4.34
CA GLY A 217 -23.91 1.69 -3.51
C GLY A 217 -23.46 1.87 -2.06
N LEU A 218 -22.19 1.55 -1.74
CA LEU A 218 -21.67 1.59 -0.37
C LEU A 218 -21.21 2.99 0.05
N THR A 219 -21.29 3.26 1.34
CA THR A 219 -20.73 4.43 2.03
C THR A 219 -19.47 3.98 2.80
N PRO A 220 -18.30 3.91 2.14
CA PRO A 220 -17.13 3.24 2.69
C PRO A 220 -16.23 4.16 3.50
N VAL A 221 -15.66 3.61 4.58
CA VAL A 221 -14.62 4.25 5.40
C VAL A 221 -13.36 3.38 5.40
N GLY A 222 -12.20 3.99 5.11
CA GLY A 222 -10.89 3.37 5.18
C GLY A 222 -10.10 3.83 6.40
N ILE A 223 -9.67 2.89 7.23
CA ILE A 223 -8.87 3.13 8.45
C ILE A 223 -7.48 2.55 8.21
N ALA A 224 -6.50 3.41 8.00
CA ALA A 224 -5.12 3.02 7.76
C ALA A 224 -4.18 4.13 8.21
N GLY A 225 -3.23 3.83 9.10
CA GLY A 225 -2.23 4.79 9.55
C GLY A 225 -1.15 5.10 8.50
N TYR A 226 -0.85 4.17 7.60
CA TYR A 226 0.18 4.38 6.59
C TYR A 226 -0.39 5.07 5.33
N PRO A 227 0.22 6.19 4.86
CA PRO A 227 -0.35 7.05 3.80
C PRO A 227 -0.73 6.33 2.51
N MET A 228 0.10 5.42 2.00
CA MET A 228 -0.18 4.71 0.74
C MET A 228 -1.52 3.96 0.77
N TYR A 229 -1.89 3.34 1.89
CA TYR A 229 -3.16 2.59 2.00
C TYR A 229 -4.36 3.52 2.17
N ARG A 230 -4.17 4.70 2.79
CA ARG A 230 -5.15 5.79 2.73
C ARG A 230 -5.36 6.24 1.28
N GLY A 231 -4.28 6.32 0.50
CA GLY A 231 -4.34 6.65 -0.92
C GLY A 231 -5.12 5.63 -1.74
N VAL A 232 -4.90 4.33 -1.52
CA VAL A 232 -5.70 3.27 -2.16
C VAL A 232 -7.17 3.38 -1.79
N ALA A 233 -7.48 3.60 -0.52
CA ALA A 233 -8.85 3.80 -0.05
C ALA A 233 -9.51 5.02 -0.70
N ARG A 234 -8.83 6.17 -0.75
CA ARG A 234 -9.32 7.40 -1.40
C ARG A 234 -9.51 7.24 -2.90
N ALA A 235 -8.65 6.46 -3.56
CA ALA A 235 -8.76 6.21 -5.00
C ALA A 235 -10.07 5.52 -5.39
N VAL A 236 -10.67 4.77 -4.49
CA VAL A 236 -11.97 4.11 -4.65
C VAL A 236 -13.12 4.82 -3.91
N GLY A 237 -12.89 6.05 -3.45
CA GLY A 237 -13.90 6.93 -2.87
C GLY A 237 -14.22 6.67 -1.40
N MET A 238 -13.33 6.01 -0.63
CA MET A 238 -13.50 5.87 0.82
C MET A 238 -13.14 7.17 1.53
N GLU A 239 -13.92 7.53 2.55
CA GLU A 239 -13.50 8.50 3.54
C GLU A 239 -12.35 7.91 4.37
N THR A 240 -11.29 8.69 4.64
CA THR A 240 -10.14 8.21 5.41
C THR A 240 -9.81 9.16 6.55
N PRO A 241 -10.47 9.01 7.70
CA PRO A 241 -10.16 9.78 8.89
C PRO A 241 -8.72 9.59 9.36
N ASP A 242 -8.15 10.63 9.99
CA ASP A 242 -6.81 10.56 10.52
C ASP A 242 -6.72 9.59 11.71
N THR A 243 -5.65 8.81 11.73
CA THR A 243 -5.31 7.87 12.81
C THR A 243 -3.80 7.73 12.92
N GLU A 244 -3.33 7.33 14.08
CA GLU A 244 -1.93 6.96 14.28
C GLU A 244 -1.60 5.64 13.55
N TYR A 245 -0.32 5.41 13.34
CA TYR A 245 0.18 4.20 12.67
C TYR A 245 0.38 3.04 13.68
N ASP A 246 -0.71 2.66 14.35
CA ASP A 246 -0.74 1.52 15.25
C ASP A 246 -2.15 0.92 15.32
N LEU A 247 -2.22 -0.38 15.59
CA LEU A 247 -3.46 -1.14 15.56
C LEU A 247 -4.43 -0.76 16.70
N ALA A 248 -3.93 -0.28 17.82
CA ALA A 248 -4.76 0.19 18.94
C ALA A 248 -5.56 1.43 18.52
N SER A 249 -4.89 2.43 17.95
CA SER A 249 -5.52 3.65 17.46
C SER A 249 -6.49 3.37 16.31
N GLU A 250 -6.11 2.50 15.36
CA GLU A 250 -6.97 2.08 14.24
C GLU A 250 -8.24 1.38 14.74
N THR A 251 -8.13 0.47 15.73
CA THR A 251 -9.28 -0.24 16.31
C THR A 251 -10.18 0.70 17.14
N GLN A 252 -9.60 1.62 17.89
CA GLN A 252 -10.37 2.64 18.63
C GLN A 252 -11.13 3.55 17.67
N LEU A 253 -10.52 3.97 16.57
CA LEU A 253 -11.17 4.77 15.54
C LEU A 253 -12.34 3.99 14.91
N LEU A 254 -12.14 2.72 14.54
CA LEU A 254 -13.21 1.86 14.03
C LEU A 254 -14.39 1.81 15.01
N THR A 255 -14.14 1.51 16.28
CA THR A 255 -15.18 1.40 17.32
C THR A 255 -16.00 2.69 17.44
N ARG A 256 -15.34 3.84 17.41
CA ARG A 256 -16.00 5.14 17.46
C ARG A 256 -16.87 5.36 16.21
N LEU A 257 -16.28 5.18 15.02
CA LEU A 257 -16.98 5.46 13.76
C LEU A 257 -18.14 4.49 13.50
N TRP A 258 -18.05 3.27 13.99
CA TRP A 258 -19.13 2.27 13.88
C TRP A 258 -20.48 2.76 14.40
N HIS A 259 -20.47 3.55 15.47
CA HIS A 259 -21.66 4.09 16.09
C HIS A 259 -22.02 5.51 15.64
N ASP A 260 -21.04 6.26 15.16
CA ASP A 260 -21.16 7.71 14.93
C ASP A 260 -21.40 8.08 13.45
N THR A 261 -21.29 7.11 12.51
CA THR A 261 -21.41 7.38 11.07
C THR A 261 -22.54 6.58 10.41
N GLN A 262 -22.87 6.97 9.17
CA GLN A 262 -23.79 6.23 8.31
C GLN A 262 -23.00 5.29 7.37
N ALA A 263 -21.74 5.00 7.68
CA ALA A 263 -20.93 4.08 6.90
C ALA A 263 -21.46 2.66 7.02
N ASP A 264 -21.46 1.94 5.90
CA ASP A 264 -21.92 0.56 5.79
C ASP A 264 -20.79 -0.40 5.35
N PHE A 265 -19.59 0.15 5.10
CA PHE A 265 -18.38 -0.62 4.80
C PHE A 265 -17.18 0.01 5.51
N PHE A 266 -16.42 -0.83 6.21
CA PHE A 266 -15.19 -0.43 6.88
C PHE A 266 -14.01 -1.29 6.38
N TYR A 267 -12.95 -0.63 5.93
CA TYR A 267 -11.67 -1.23 5.60
C TYR A 267 -10.64 -0.86 6.68
N VAL A 268 -10.06 -1.86 7.37
CA VAL A 268 -9.02 -1.66 8.39
C VAL A 268 -7.73 -2.34 7.93
N HIS A 269 -6.62 -1.63 7.91
CA HIS A 269 -5.37 -2.10 7.34
C HIS A 269 -4.25 -2.28 8.38
N VAL A 270 -3.69 -3.48 8.47
CA VAL A 270 -2.56 -3.84 9.35
C VAL A 270 -1.28 -3.96 8.52
N LYS A 271 -0.37 -2.97 8.59
CA LYS A 271 0.84 -2.91 7.75
C LYS A 271 2.05 -3.66 8.32
N LYS A 272 2.23 -3.68 9.64
CA LYS A 272 3.50 -4.13 10.26
C LYS A 272 3.89 -5.56 9.91
N THR A 273 2.94 -6.46 9.70
CA THR A 273 3.19 -7.86 9.32
C THR A 273 3.87 -8.00 7.96
N ASP A 274 3.53 -7.11 7.02
CA ASP A 274 4.18 -7.04 5.71
C ASP A 274 5.62 -6.56 5.84
N SER A 275 5.87 -5.51 6.61
CA SER A 275 7.22 -4.98 6.84
C SER A 275 8.16 -6.02 7.46
N ALA A 276 7.69 -6.77 8.45
CA ALA A 276 8.48 -7.86 9.05
C ALA A 276 8.79 -8.98 8.04
N GLY A 277 7.85 -9.27 7.12
CA GLY A 277 8.06 -10.21 6.02
C GLY A 277 9.12 -9.73 5.04
N GLU A 278 9.07 -8.44 4.62
CA GLU A 278 10.06 -7.81 3.73
C GLU A 278 11.46 -7.77 4.35
N ASP A 279 11.55 -7.60 5.67
CA ASP A 279 12.82 -7.61 6.42
C ASP A 279 13.36 -9.04 6.68
N GLY A 280 12.64 -10.08 6.25
CA GLY A 280 13.01 -11.47 6.47
C GLY A 280 12.93 -11.93 7.93
N ASN A 281 12.19 -11.21 8.77
CA ASN A 281 12.12 -11.44 10.21
C ASN A 281 10.89 -12.31 10.57
N PHE A 282 11.09 -13.63 10.56
CA PHE A 282 10.04 -14.64 10.82
C PHE A 282 9.41 -14.45 12.21
N ASP A 283 10.24 -14.38 13.25
CA ASP A 283 9.74 -14.33 14.64
C ASP A 283 8.99 -13.03 14.92
N LEU A 284 9.46 -11.90 14.39
CA LEU A 284 8.75 -10.63 14.51
C LEU A 284 7.40 -10.71 13.80
N LYS A 285 7.34 -11.31 12.61
CA LYS A 285 6.07 -11.45 11.87
C LYS A 285 5.08 -12.30 12.65
N VAL A 286 5.53 -13.42 13.24
CA VAL A 286 4.72 -14.26 14.14
C VAL A 286 4.15 -13.41 15.30
N SER A 287 5.01 -12.68 16.01
CA SER A 287 4.58 -11.85 17.13
C SER A 287 3.56 -10.76 16.73
N LEU A 288 3.72 -10.16 15.56
CA LEU A 288 2.79 -9.15 15.04
C LEU A 288 1.45 -9.74 14.60
N LEU A 289 1.43 -10.99 14.12
CA LEU A 289 0.19 -11.73 13.85
C LEU A 289 -0.55 -12.04 15.16
N GLU A 290 0.17 -12.47 16.19
CA GLU A 290 -0.39 -12.71 17.53
C GLU A 290 -0.92 -11.42 18.17
N GLU A 291 -0.19 -10.30 18.03
CA GLU A 291 -0.66 -8.98 18.44
C GLU A 291 -1.99 -8.62 17.73
N ALA A 292 -2.05 -8.79 16.40
CA ALA A 292 -3.24 -8.50 15.63
C ALA A 292 -4.45 -9.35 16.06
N ASP A 293 -4.24 -10.62 16.38
CA ASP A 293 -5.28 -11.52 16.90
C ASP A 293 -5.93 -10.98 18.18
N THR A 294 -5.16 -10.31 19.05
CA THR A 294 -5.67 -9.76 20.32
C THR A 294 -6.68 -8.62 20.12
N TYR A 295 -6.67 -7.94 18.97
CA TYR A 295 -7.64 -6.86 18.65
C TYR A 295 -8.91 -7.38 17.96
N LEU A 296 -8.92 -8.61 17.48
CA LEU A 296 -10.08 -9.16 16.77
C LEU A 296 -11.37 -9.19 17.63
N PRO A 297 -11.34 -9.46 18.95
CA PRO A 297 -12.53 -9.38 19.78
C PRO A 297 -13.23 -8.01 19.71
N ALA A 298 -12.48 -6.91 19.78
CA ALA A 298 -13.02 -5.56 19.71
C ALA A 298 -13.76 -5.30 18.38
N ILE A 299 -13.30 -5.91 17.29
CA ILE A 299 -13.95 -5.82 15.96
C ILE A 299 -15.19 -6.72 15.92
N THR A 300 -15.09 -7.94 16.46
CA THR A 300 -16.20 -8.89 16.42
C THR A 300 -17.35 -8.52 17.35
N ASP A 301 -17.08 -7.78 18.43
CA ASP A 301 -18.07 -7.31 19.38
C ASP A 301 -18.92 -6.16 18.79
N LEU A 302 -18.50 -5.56 17.67
CA LEU A 302 -19.32 -4.62 16.89
C LEU A 302 -20.45 -5.32 16.13
N ASP A 303 -20.44 -6.65 16.08
CA ASP A 303 -21.43 -7.52 15.43
C ASP A 303 -21.72 -7.18 13.95
N PRO A 304 -20.71 -7.13 13.09
CA PRO A 304 -20.91 -6.87 11.67
C PRO A 304 -21.67 -8.01 10.99
N ASP A 305 -22.58 -7.70 10.05
CA ASP A 305 -23.28 -8.69 9.24
C ASP A 305 -22.31 -9.57 8.44
N VAL A 306 -21.23 -8.98 7.95
CA VAL A 306 -20.14 -9.67 7.24
C VAL A 306 -18.80 -9.18 7.78
N LEU A 307 -17.97 -10.10 8.25
CA LEU A 307 -16.57 -9.84 8.62
C LEU A 307 -15.67 -10.65 7.70
N ILE A 308 -14.76 -9.95 7.02
CA ILE A 308 -13.73 -10.55 6.17
C ILE A 308 -12.37 -10.32 6.81
N VAL A 309 -11.59 -11.40 6.95
CA VAL A 309 -10.18 -11.33 7.33
C VAL A 309 -9.35 -11.94 6.22
N THR A 310 -8.43 -11.15 5.67
CA THR A 310 -7.52 -11.57 4.58
C THR A 310 -6.31 -10.65 4.51
N GLY A 311 -5.50 -10.77 3.48
CA GLY A 311 -4.43 -9.86 3.09
C GLY A 311 -4.52 -9.49 1.61
N ASP A 312 -3.78 -8.47 1.24
CA ASP A 312 -3.62 -8.03 -0.15
C ASP A 312 -2.66 -8.94 -0.94
N HIS A 313 -1.58 -9.38 -0.30
CA HIS A 313 -0.61 -10.35 -0.83
C HIS A 313 0.06 -11.14 0.28
N SER A 314 0.74 -12.22 -0.10
CA SER A 314 1.67 -12.93 0.78
C SER A 314 3.03 -12.22 0.75
N THR A 315 3.67 -12.12 1.93
CA THR A 315 5.03 -11.59 2.10
C THR A 315 5.83 -12.55 3.00
N PRO A 316 6.22 -13.70 2.45
CA PRO A 316 6.97 -14.70 3.22
C PRO A 316 8.30 -14.13 3.70
N SER A 317 8.58 -14.21 4.99
CA SER A 317 9.88 -13.79 5.55
C SER A 317 11.04 -14.61 4.97
N THR A 318 10.79 -15.86 4.60
CA THR A 318 11.75 -16.73 3.92
C THR A 318 12.17 -16.23 2.54
N MET A 319 11.39 -15.34 1.92
CA MET A 319 11.71 -14.68 0.64
C MET A 319 12.20 -13.25 0.81
N GLY A 320 11.83 -12.58 1.92
CA GLY A 320 12.10 -11.15 2.13
C GLY A 320 11.45 -10.24 1.08
N SER A 321 10.33 -10.67 0.51
CA SER A 321 9.63 -9.98 -0.57
C SER A 321 8.20 -10.47 -0.74
N HIS A 322 7.40 -9.71 -1.48
CA HIS A 322 6.06 -10.15 -1.87
C HIS A 322 6.11 -11.44 -2.70
N SER A 323 5.01 -12.17 -2.65
CA SER A 323 4.85 -13.44 -3.36
C SER A 323 3.45 -13.54 -3.97
N TRP A 324 3.35 -14.25 -5.10
CA TRP A 324 2.08 -14.53 -5.77
C TRP A 324 1.25 -15.66 -5.13
N HIS A 325 1.79 -16.32 -4.10
CA HIS A 325 1.10 -17.44 -3.44
C HIS A 325 -0.24 -17.00 -2.85
N PRO A 326 -1.25 -17.88 -2.86
CA PRO A 326 -2.57 -17.55 -2.34
C PRO A 326 -2.54 -17.09 -0.89
N ILE A 327 -3.43 -16.15 -0.58
CA ILE A 327 -3.58 -15.55 0.74
C ILE A 327 -4.78 -16.20 1.43
N PRO A 328 -4.69 -16.62 2.70
CA PRO A 328 -5.84 -17.07 3.46
C PRO A 328 -6.95 -16.04 3.52
N VAL A 329 -8.20 -16.49 3.41
CA VAL A 329 -9.39 -15.66 3.60
C VAL A 329 -10.41 -16.38 4.46
N ALA A 330 -11.03 -15.64 5.36
CA ALA A 330 -12.22 -16.06 6.12
C ALA A 330 -13.33 -15.03 5.93
N VAL A 331 -14.49 -15.47 5.46
CA VAL A 331 -15.72 -14.68 5.29
C VAL A 331 -16.74 -15.19 6.30
N ALA A 332 -16.91 -14.46 7.38
CA ALA A 332 -17.87 -14.78 8.44
C ALA A 332 -19.16 -13.99 8.21
N SER A 333 -20.28 -14.70 8.11
CA SER A 333 -21.62 -14.13 8.01
C SER A 333 -22.67 -15.18 8.41
N GLN A 334 -23.93 -14.79 8.50
CA GLN A 334 -25.03 -15.74 8.72
C GLN A 334 -25.23 -16.75 7.57
N ARG A 335 -24.66 -16.46 6.37
CA ARG A 335 -24.73 -17.32 5.17
C ARG A 335 -23.45 -18.11 4.94
N ALA A 336 -22.48 -18.03 5.85
CA ALA A 336 -21.23 -18.78 5.73
C ALA A 336 -21.49 -20.30 5.74
N LEU A 337 -20.62 -21.03 5.03
CA LEU A 337 -20.56 -22.50 5.08
C LEU A 337 -19.35 -22.90 5.93
N PRO A 338 -19.49 -23.00 7.26
CA PRO A 338 -18.37 -23.14 8.16
C PRO A 338 -17.75 -24.55 8.09
N MET A 339 -16.46 -24.62 8.38
CA MET A 339 -15.74 -25.88 8.59
C MET A 339 -15.19 -25.91 10.03
N PRO A 340 -15.80 -26.67 10.95
CA PRO A 340 -15.47 -26.64 12.38
C PRO A 340 -14.03 -26.98 12.76
N SER A 341 -13.29 -27.65 11.87
CA SER A 341 -11.87 -27.99 12.05
C SER A 341 -10.90 -26.96 11.44
N ALA A 342 -11.42 -25.84 10.88
CA ALA A 342 -10.57 -24.84 10.24
C ALA A 342 -9.67 -24.13 11.25
N THR A 343 -8.45 -23.86 10.81
CA THR A 343 -7.50 -22.91 11.39
C THR A 343 -7.28 -21.79 10.39
N PHE A 344 -6.97 -20.57 10.90
CA PHE A 344 -6.71 -19.43 10.03
C PHE A 344 -5.24 -19.41 9.60
N ASP A 345 -4.90 -20.30 8.69
CA ASP A 345 -3.59 -20.41 8.07
C ASP A 345 -3.72 -20.87 6.61
N GLU A 346 -2.60 -20.95 5.89
CA GLU A 346 -2.59 -21.28 4.47
C GLU A 346 -3.18 -22.69 4.19
N ARG A 347 -2.86 -23.70 5.01
CA ARG A 347 -3.37 -25.08 4.83
C ARG A 347 -4.80 -25.21 5.31
N GLY A 348 -5.13 -24.66 6.49
CA GLY A 348 -6.46 -24.72 7.06
C GLY A 348 -7.48 -24.04 6.15
N CYS A 349 -7.18 -22.83 5.66
CA CYS A 349 -8.07 -22.09 4.77
C CYS A 349 -8.18 -22.74 3.38
N SER A 350 -7.10 -23.32 2.83
CA SER A 350 -7.13 -23.95 1.50
C SER A 350 -8.11 -25.15 1.40
N LEU A 351 -8.46 -25.76 2.52
CA LEU A 351 -9.44 -26.85 2.60
C LEU A 351 -10.89 -26.33 2.76
N GLY A 352 -11.07 -25.02 2.85
CA GLY A 352 -12.35 -24.40 3.14
C GLY A 352 -13.31 -24.37 1.95
N SER A 353 -14.57 -24.00 2.24
CA SER A 353 -15.70 -24.04 1.30
C SER A 353 -15.58 -23.07 0.13
N LEU A 354 -14.75 -22.03 0.22
CA LEU A 354 -14.54 -21.08 -0.88
C LEU A 354 -13.54 -21.58 -1.92
N GLY A 355 -12.69 -22.57 -1.59
CA GLY A 355 -11.62 -22.99 -2.49
C GLY A 355 -10.64 -21.86 -2.80
N HIS A 356 -10.15 -21.79 -4.05
CA HIS A 356 -9.28 -20.71 -4.52
C HIS A 356 -10.04 -19.77 -5.45
N LEU A 357 -10.01 -18.48 -5.15
CA LEU A 357 -10.73 -17.43 -5.90
C LEU A 357 -9.79 -16.29 -6.30
N PRO A 358 -10.07 -15.60 -7.41
CA PRO A 358 -9.48 -14.28 -7.65
C PRO A 358 -9.89 -13.31 -6.54
N SER A 359 -8.94 -12.48 -6.06
CA SER A 359 -9.26 -11.45 -5.05
C SER A 359 -10.38 -10.51 -5.50
N SER A 360 -10.49 -10.24 -6.80
CA SER A 360 -11.55 -9.40 -7.38
C SER A 360 -12.97 -9.98 -7.21
N SER A 361 -13.11 -11.25 -6.83
CA SER A 361 -14.41 -11.85 -6.52
C SER A 361 -14.89 -11.55 -5.09
N LEU A 362 -14.03 -10.97 -4.23
CA LEU A 362 -14.30 -10.86 -2.80
C LEU A 362 -15.52 -9.96 -2.50
N MET A 363 -15.61 -8.81 -3.17
CA MET A 363 -16.77 -7.91 -2.99
C MET A 363 -18.09 -8.56 -3.40
N ALA A 364 -18.11 -9.33 -4.48
CA ALA A 364 -19.30 -10.06 -4.90
C ALA A 364 -19.72 -11.17 -3.92
N LEU A 365 -18.80 -11.67 -3.08
CA LEU A 365 -19.10 -12.62 -2.01
C LEU A 365 -19.59 -11.92 -0.74
N ALA A 366 -19.18 -10.67 -0.54
CA ALA A 366 -19.53 -9.89 0.65
C ALA A 366 -20.92 -9.27 0.57
N LEU A 367 -21.37 -8.92 -0.63
CA LEU A 367 -22.67 -8.27 -0.94
C LEU A 367 -23.74 -9.29 -1.34
#